data_5784a27d9d416020776b0b7504d24edb
#
_entry.id   5784a27d9d416020776b0b7504d24edb
#
_cell.length_a   1.000
_cell.length_b   1.000
_cell.length_c   1.000
_cell.angle_alpha   90.00
_cell.angle_beta   90.00
_cell.angle_gamma   90.00
#
_symmetry.space_group_name_H-M   'P 1'
#
loop_
_entity.id
_entity.type
_entity.pdbx_description
1 polymer ?
#
loop_
_entity_poly.entity_id
_entity_poly.type
_entity_poly.pdbx_seq_one_letter_code
_entity_poly.pdbx_strand_id
1 'polypeptide(L)'
;MTHTPFPNRRFAAFLFDMDGTLLTSILAAERVWAAWARRHGLDVDAFLPTIHGVRCEDTVRRQNLPGIDVAAEVAWITEAEIADTEGVEPIAGAVAFLASLPAERWAVVTSASRALAVARLAAAGLPVPPVMVTAEDVERGKPAPDGYQLAARRLEVPVEDCLVFEDAPAGIAAGEAAGAAVLVIGATHSHPIVTRHPLVQAYDGLEIALDR
;
A
#
# COMPACT_ATOMS: atom_id res chain seq x y z
N MET A 1 -11.63 17.22 -14.67
CA MET A 1 -12.81 16.39 -15.00
C MET A 1 -13.15 15.59 -13.76
N THR A 2 -14.43 15.46 -13.40
CA THR A 2 -14.86 14.65 -12.26
C THR A 2 -14.85 13.18 -12.63
N HIS A 3 -14.31 12.32 -11.76
CA HIS A 3 -14.27 10.87 -11.91
C HIS A 3 -15.18 10.22 -10.87
N THR A 4 -16.22 9.53 -11.31
CA THR A 4 -17.20 8.85 -10.44
C THR A 4 -17.23 7.35 -10.75
N PRO A 5 -16.22 6.57 -10.36
CA PRO A 5 -16.09 5.16 -10.75
C PRO A 5 -17.20 4.27 -10.19
N PHE A 6 -17.90 4.72 -9.15
CA PHE A 6 -19.00 3.99 -8.50
C PHE A 6 -20.25 4.89 -8.35
N PRO A 7 -20.91 5.31 -9.46
CA PRO A 7 -21.93 6.36 -9.43
C PRO A 7 -23.19 6.01 -8.61
N ASN A 8 -23.46 4.72 -8.37
CA ASN A 8 -24.65 4.24 -7.69
C ASN A 8 -24.33 3.41 -6.43
N ARG A 9 -23.10 3.46 -5.95
CA ARG A 9 -22.66 2.72 -4.76
C ARG A 9 -22.12 3.67 -3.70
N ARG A 10 -22.47 3.40 -2.47
CA ARG A 10 -21.91 4.03 -1.28
C ARG A 10 -21.10 3.00 -0.53
N PHE A 11 -20.16 3.45 0.27
CA PHE A 11 -19.29 2.58 1.04
C PHE A 11 -19.32 2.97 2.52
N ALA A 12 -19.19 1.98 3.39
CA ALA A 12 -19.10 2.20 4.83
C ALA A 12 -17.76 2.80 5.24
N ALA A 13 -16.68 2.38 4.57
CA ALA A 13 -15.33 2.90 4.81
C ALA A 13 -14.41 2.72 3.58
N PHE A 14 -13.30 3.46 3.58
CA PHE A 14 -12.22 3.36 2.60
C PHE A 14 -10.97 2.76 3.23
N LEU A 15 -10.40 1.75 2.57
CA LEU A 15 -9.21 1.04 3.01
C LEU A 15 -8.09 1.29 1.98
N PHE A 16 -7.09 2.06 2.36
CA PHE A 16 -6.02 2.45 1.45
C PHE A 16 -4.78 1.59 1.66
N ASP A 17 -4.24 1.01 0.60
CA ASP A 17 -2.83 0.75 0.57
C ASP A 17 -2.05 2.07 0.63
N MET A 18 -0.75 2.00 0.90
CA MET A 18 0.09 3.18 1.09
C MET A 18 1.00 3.45 -0.10
N ASP A 19 1.94 2.53 -0.35
CA ASP A 19 3.03 2.70 -1.31
C ASP A 19 2.58 2.44 -2.75
N GLY A 20 2.59 3.46 -3.60
CA GLY A 20 2.02 3.41 -4.96
C GLY A 20 0.56 3.83 -5.02
N THR A 21 -0.12 3.87 -3.87
CA THR A 21 -1.53 4.20 -3.73
C THR A 21 -1.77 5.60 -3.16
N LEU A 22 -1.35 5.89 -1.93
CA LEU A 22 -1.47 7.22 -1.32
C LEU A 22 -0.25 8.11 -1.58
N LEU A 23 0.92 7.49 -1.67
CA LEU A 23 2.19 8.14 -1.91
C LEU A 23 3.04 7.31 -2.87
N THR A 24 4.02 7.93 -3.52
CA THR A 24 5.09 7.22 -4.23
C THR A 24 6.30 7.07 -3.33
N SER A 25 6.84 5.85 -3.24
CA SER A 25 8.08 5.53 -2.54
C SER A 25 8.99 4.67 -3.40
N ILE A 26 8.61 4.45 -4.67
CA ILE A 26 9.25 3.48 -5.57
C ILE A 26 10.76 3.73 -5.65
N LEU A 27 11.18 4.96 -5.94
CA LEU A 27 12.59 5.29 -6.11
C LEU A 27 13.39 5.11 -4.81
N ALA A 28 12.82 5.48 -3.66
CA ALA A 28 13.45 5.31 -2.36
C ALA A 28 13.62 3.81 -2.02
N ALA A 29 12.54 3.03 -2.18
CA ALA A 29 12.57 1.60 -1.96
C ALA A 29 13.57 0.90 -2.91
N GLU A 30 13.52 1.21 -4.21
CA GLU A 30 14.42 0.60 -5.19
C GLU A 30 15.89 0.91 -4.91
N ARG A 31 16.25 2.11 -4.42
CA ARG A 31 17.63 2.41 -4.01
C ARG A 31 18.12 1.47 -2.90
N VAL A 32 17.32 1.30 -1.85
CA VAL A 32 17.66 0.45 -0.71
C VAL A 32 17.71 -1.03 -1.14
N TRP A 33 16.70 -1.49 -1.85
CA TRP A 33 16.63 -2.88 -2.29
C TRP A 33 17.67 -3.23 -3.34
N ALA A 34 18.05 -2.29 -4.21
CA ALA A 34 19.18 -2.48 -5.13
C ALA A 34 20.52 -2.62 -4.37
N ALA A 35 20.72 -1.83 -3.31
CA ALA A 35 21.91 -1.96 -2.45
C ALA A 35 21.92 -3.33 -1.75
N TRP A 36 20.78 -3.78 -1.23
CA TRP A 36 20.63 -5.09 -0.62
C TRP A 36 20.90 -6.23 -1.63
N ALA A 37 20.30 -6.16 -2.81
CA ALA A 37 20.47 -7.15 -3.87
C ALA A 37 21.95 -7.29 -4.28
N ARG A 38 22.64 -6.16 -4.49
CA ARG A 38 24.07 -6.16 -4.82
C ARG A 38 24.92 -6.80 -3.72
N ARG A 39 24.62 -6.53 -2.44
CA ARG A 39 25.31 -7.11 -1.28
C ARG A 39 25.22 -8.64 -1.27
N HIS A 40 24.11 -9.19 -1.77
CA HIS A 40 23.86 -10.62 -1.84
C HIS A 40 24.13 -11.25 -3.21
N GLY A 41 24.68 -10.49 -4.17
CA GLY A 41 25.02 -11.00 -5.50
C GLY A 41 23.82 -11.35 -6.38
N LEU A 42 22.65 -10.75 -6.09
CA LEU A 42 21.44 -10.93 -6.90
C LEU A 42 21.49 -10.04 -8.14
N ASP A 43 20.82 -10.47 -9.21
CA ASP A 43 20.54 -9.64 -10.38
C ASP A 43 19.51 -8.57 -10.00
N VAL A 44 19.95 -7.31 -9.94
CA VAL A 44 19.14 -6.17 -9.49
C VAL A 44 17.93 -5.95 -10.40
N ASP A 45 18.11 -6.02 -11.71
CA ASP A 45 17.08 -5.72 -12.69
C ASP A 45 15.97 -6.80 -12.67
N ALA A 46 16.34 -8.05 -12.44
CA ALA A 46 15.40 -9.16 -12.28
C ALA A 46 14.70 -9.13 -10.91
N PHE A 47 15.37 -8.61 -9.87
CA PHE A 47 14.88 -8.63 -8.49
C PHE A 47 13.91 -7.48 -8.19
N LEU A 48 14.22 -6.24 -8.55
CA LEU A 48 13.44 -5.07 -8.17
C LEU A 48 11.94 -5.15 -8.54
N PRO A 49 11.53 -5.69 -9.70
CA PRO A 49 10.10 -5.83 -10.00
C PRO A 49 9.32 -6.73 -9.04
N THR A 50 10.01 -7.51 -8.20
CA THR A 50 9.39 -8.51 -7.30
C THR A 50 9.10 -7.98 -5.89
N ILE A 51 9.55 -6.77 -5.54
CA ILE A 51 9.45 -6.23 -4.17
C ILE A 51 8.14 -5.51 -3.87
N HIS A 52 7.46 -4.99 -4.90
CA HIS A 52 6.32 -4.09 -4.73
C HIS A 52 5.08 -4.79 -4.15
N GLY A 53 4.44 -4.15 -3.17
CA GLY A 53 3.20 -4.62 -2.54
C GLY A 53 3.37 -5.82 -1.59
N VAL A 54 4.59 -6.33 -1.38
CA VAL A 54 4.90 -7.52 -0.58
C VAL A 54 5.67 -7.14 0.68
N ARG A 55 5.49 -7.89 1.77
CA ARG A 55 6.25 -7.66 3.01
C ARG A 55 7.74 -7.90 2.81
N CYS A 56 8.56 -7.08 3.47
CA CYS A 56 10.02 -7.18 3.45
C CYS A 56 10.48 -8.60 3.81
N GLU A 57 9.97 -9.16 4.90
CA GLU A 57 10.30 -10.52 5.35
C GLU A 57 10.03 -11.59 4.28
N ASP A 58 8.86 -11.52 3.62
CA ASP A 58 8.47 -12.48 2.58
C ASP A 58 9.36 -12.34 1.34
N THR A 59 9.77 -11.12 1.02
CA THR A 59 10.70 -10.84 -0.09
C THR A 59 12.09 -11.43 0.20
N VAL A 60 12.63 -11.20 1.40
CA VAL A 60 13.94 -11.76 1.82
C VAL A 60 13.89 -13.28 1.85
N ARG A 61 12.87 -13.88 2.46
CA ARG A 61 12.72 -15.35 2.55
C ARG A 61 12.65 -16.02 1.18
N ARG A 62 11.96 -15.42 0.21
CA ARG A 62 11.84 -15.99 -1.16
C ARG A 62 13.16 -16.12 -1.89
N GLN A 63 14.20 -15.36 -1.51
CA GLN A 63 15.51 -15.48 -2.17
C GLN A 63 16.27 -16.75 -1.79
N ASN A 64 15.85 -17.47 -0.74
CA ASN A 64 16.48 -18.74 -0.29
C ASN A 64 18.01 -18.65 -0.16
N LEU A 65 18.54 -17.53 0.32
CA LEU A 65 19.97 -17.30 0.44
C LEU A 65 20.57 -18.18 1.56
N PRO A 66 21.62 -18.96 1.30
CA PRO A 66 22.22 -19.82 2.31
C PRO A 66 22.78 -19.04 3.50
N GLY A 67 22.41 -19.44 4.72
CA GLY A 67 22.95 -18.86 5.95
C GLY A 67 22.46 -17.44 6.27
N ILE A 68 21.44 -16.94 5.58
CA ILE A 68 20.90 -15.60 5.82
C ILE A 68 20.16 -15.55 7.17
N ASP A 69 20.41 -14.53 7.94
CA ASP A 69 19.57 -14.14 9.09
C ASP A 69 18.47 -13.18 8.61
N VAL A 70 17.28 -13.73 8.34
CA VAL A 70 16.15 -12.97 7.82
C VAL A 70 15.79 -11.78 8.70
N ALA A 71 15.84 -11.95 10.03
CA ALA A 71 15.47 -10.87 10.96
C ALA A 71 16.48 -9.71 10.90
N ALA A 72 17.77 -10.03 10.83
CA ALA A 72 18.85 -9.02 10.68
C ALA A 72 18.74 -8.28 9.33
N GLU A 73 18.44 -8.99 8.25
CA GLU A 73 18.25 -8.37 6.94
C GLU A 73 17.03 -7.45 6.88
N VAL A 74 15.90 -7.90 7.44
CA VAL A 74 14.68 -7.09 7.54
C VAL A 74 14.93 -5.82 8.36
N ALA A 75 15.64 -5.93 9.48
CA ALA A 75 16.01 -4.79 10.30
C ALA A 75 16.87 -3.78 9.50
N TRP A 76 17.91 -4.27 8.82
CA TRP A 76 18.78 -3.42 8.02
C TRP A 76 18.02 -2.69 6.89
N ILE A 77 17.18 -3.43 6.14
CA ILE A 77 16.36 -2.85 5.06
C ILE A 77 15.42 -1.79 5.63
N THR A 78 14.70 -2.11 6.71
CA THR A 78 13.74 -1.19 7.33
C THR A 78 14.41 0.09 7.81
N GLU A 79 15.57 -0.01 8.47
CA GLU A 79 16.35 1.15 8.91
C GLU A 79 16.82 2.02 7.73
N ALA A 80 17.29 1.38 6.65
CA ALA A 80 17.73 2.07 5.45
C ALA A 80 16.57 2.79 4.73
N GLU A 81 15.39 2.15 4.63
CA GLU A 81 14.20 2.76 4.03
C GLU A 81 13.64 3.91 4.89
N ILE A 82 13.73 3.84 6.21
CA ILE A 82 13.35 4.95 7.12
C ILE A 82 14.31 6.13 6.95
N ALA A 83 15.59 5.86 6.74
CA ALA A 83 16.61 6.91 6.55
C ALA A 83 16.56 7.54 5.16
N ASP A 84 16.08 6.84 4.14
CA ASP A 84 15.97 7.31 2.75
C ASP A 84 14.50 7.58 2.38
N THR A 85 14.07 8.81 2.58
CA THR A 85 12.74 9.28 2.16
C THR A 85 12.81 10.26 0.98
N GLU A 86 13.95 10.36 0.29
CA GLU A 86 14.08 11.23 -0.88
C GLU A 86 13.18 10.78 -2.02
N GLY A 87 12.31 11.69 -2.50
CA GLY A 87 11.33 11.41 -3.54
C GLY A 87 10.08 10.67 -3.06
N VAL A 88 9.88 10.57 -1.73
CA VAL A 88 8.60 10.15 -1.17
C VAL A 88 7.64 11.34 -1.20
N GLU A 89 6.63 11.26 -2.07
CA GLU A 89 5.68 12.34 -2.34
C GLU A 89 4.25 11.80 -2.35
N PRO A 90 3.23 12.62 -2.00
CA PRO A 90 1.85 12.19 -2.08
C PRO A 90 1.41 12.02 -3.54
N ILE A 91 0.56 11.05 -3.83
CA ILE A 91 -0.13 10.96 -5.12
C ILE A 91 -1.03 12.20 -5.29
N ALA A 92 -1.09 12.73 -6.52
CA ALA A 92 -1.84 13.94 -6.82
C ALA A 92 -3.28 13.87 -6.29
N GLY A 93 -3.69 14.89 -5.51
CA GLY A 93 -4.99 14.99 -4.87
C GLY A 93 -5.18 14.16 -3.58
N ALA A 94 -4.26 13.27 -3.21
CA ALA A 94 -4.42 12.39 -2.03
C ALA A 94 -4.59 13.18 -0.72
N VAL A 95 -3.80 14.23 -0.51
CA VAL A 95 -3.89 15.09 0.70
C VAL A 95 -5.30 15.67 0.85
N ALA A 96 -5.83 16.28 -0.22
CA ALA A 96 -7.14 16.90 -0.20
C ALA A 96 -8.27 15.86 -0.07
N PHE A 97 -8.12 14.71 -0.75
CA PHE A 97 -9.08 13.62 -0.66
C PHE A 97 -9.18 13.08 0.76
N LEU A 98 -8.06 12.72 1.40
CA LEU A 98 -8.04 12.25 2.79
C LEU A 98 -8.57 13.30 3.78
N ALA A 99 -8.25 14.59 3.58
CA ALA A 99 -8.76 15.67 4.42
C ALA A 99 -10.29 15.84 4.32
N SER A 100 -10.93 15.37 3.26
CA SER A 100 -12.36 15.41 3.07
C SER A 100 -13.11 14.26 3.76
N LEU A 101 -12.38 13.22 4.23
CA LEU A 101 -12.97 12.02 4.83
C LEU A 101 -13.10 12.16 6.36
N PRO A 102 -14.22 11.68 6.96
CA PRO A 102 -14.28 11.50 8.40
C PRO A 102 -13.18 10.53 8.87
N ALA A 103 -12.46 10.87 9.94
CA ALA A 103 -11.30 10.10 10.41
C ALA A 103 -11.64 8.64 10.76
N GLU A 104 -12.87 8.38 11.21
CA GLU A 104 -13.40 7.07 11.58
C GLU A 104 -13.87 6.23 10.37
N ARG A 105 -13.77 6.76 9.16
CA ARG A 105 -14.27 6.12 7.93
C ARG A 105 -13.16 5.69 6.97
N TRP A 106 -11.92 5.72 7.40
CA TRP A 106 -10.82 5.25 6.58
C TRP A 106 -9.66 4.67 7.38
N ALA A 107 -8.90 3.79 6.76
CA ALA A 107 -7.72 3.16 7.32
C ALA A 107 -6.61 3.03 6.27
N VAL A 108 -5.36 2.95 6.74
CA VAL A 108 -4.22 2.49 5.94
C VAL A 108 -3.95 1.02 6.20
N VAL A 109 -3.72 0.25 5.13
CA VAL A 109 -3.38 -1.19 5.16
C VAL A 109 -2.14 -1.41 4.31
N THR A 110 -0.97 -1.48 4.95
CA THR A 110 0.31 -1.55 4.25
C THR A 110 1.11 -2.80 4.59
N SER A 111 1.95 -3.23 3.64
CA SER A 111 2.97 -4.28 3.84
C SER A 111 4.25 -3.76 4.52
N ALA A 112 4.35 -2.45 4.75
CA ALA A 112 5.45 -1.83 5.49
C ALA A 112 5.33 -2.08 7.00
N SER A 113 6.45 -1.98 7.71
CA SER A 113 6.45 -1.89 9.18
C SER A 113 5.80 -0.58 9.64
N ARG A 114 5.30 -0.54 10.87
CA ARG A 114 4.69 0.66 11.42
C ARG A 114 5.64 1.86 11.43
N ALA A 115 6.89 1.63 11.79
CA ALA A 115 7.90 2.68 11.81
C ALA A 115 8.13 3.27 10.40
N LEU A 116 8.26 2.42 9.39
CA LEU A 116 8.43 2.84 8.00
C LEU A 116 7.18 3.55 7.47
N ALA A 117 5.99 3.03 7.77
CA ALA A 117 4.73 3.65 7.35
C ALA A 117 4.59 5.08 7.90
N VAL A 118 4.90 5.28 9.18
CA VAL A 118 4.86 6.62 9.80
C VAL A 118 5.89 7.56 9.15
N ALA A 119 7.12 7.08 8.90
CA ALA A 119 8.16 7.88 8.25
C ALA A 119 7.75 8.32 6.83
N ARG A 120 7.20 7.41 6.02
CA ARG A 120 6.73 7.70 4.65
C ARG A 120 5.53 8.65 4.63
N LEU A 121 4.53 8.42 5.48
CA LEU A 121 3.38 9.32 5.59
C LEU A 121 3.82 10.73 5.99
N ALA A 122 4.74 10.86 6.95
CA ALA A 122 5.28 12.16 7.37
C ALA A 122 6.06 12.85 6.24
N ALA A 123 6.91 12.12 5.50
CA ALA A 123 7.66 12.65 4.37
C ALA A 123 6.73 13.14 3.25
N ALA A 124 5.64 12.44 2.98
CA ALA A 124 4.62 12.81 1.99
C ALA A 124 3.64 13.89 2.50
N GLY A 125 3.74 14.37 3.74
CA GLY A 125 2.79 15.33 4.33
C GLY A 125 1.36 14.77 4.48
N LEU A 126 1.23 13.45 4.60
CA LEU A 126 -0.06 12.78 4.78
C LEU A 126 -0.36 12.52 6.26
N PRO A 127 -1.63 12.58 6.68
CA PRO A 127 -2.00 12.30 8.07
C PRO A 127 -1.84 10.81 8.39
N VAL A 128 -1.43 10.52 9.63
CA VAL A 128 -1.49 9.16 10.18
C VAL A 128 -2.93 8.89 10.62
N PRO A 129 -3.62 7.86 10.07
CA PRO A 129 -5.00 7.57 10.43
C PRO A 129 -5.11 6.95 11.84
N PRO A 130 -6.28 7.07 12.51
CA PRO A 130 -6.54 6.35 13.76
C PRO A 130 -6.43 4.83 13.62
N VAL A 131 -6.81 4.30 12.47
CA VAL A 131 -6.68 2.87 12.13
C VAL A 131 -5.62 2.67 11.06
N MET A 132 -4.54 2.01 11.43
CA MET A 132 -3.46 1.60 10.52
C MET A 132 -3.14 0.13 10.78
N VAL A 133 -3.19 -0.69 9.74
CA VAL A 133 -2.77 -2.10 9.73
C VAL A 133 -1.46 -2.20 8.98
N THR A 134 -0.45 -2.77 9.63
CA THR A 134 0.93 -2.85 9.15
C THR A 134 1.39 -4.30 9.08
N ALA A 135 2.60 -4.56 8.62
CA ALA A 135 3.15 -5.91 8.50
C ALA A 135 3.12 -6.69 9.82
N GLU A 136 3.26 -6.00 10.96
CA GLU A 136 3.28 -6.60 12.31
C GLU A 136 1.89 -6.99 12.82
N ASP A 137 0.82 -6.44 12.24
CA ASP A 137 -0.55 -6.65 12.71
C ASP A 137 -1.17 -7.95 12.18
N VAL A 138 -0.57 -8.60 11.16
CA VAL A 138 -1.13 -9.76 10.49
C VAL A 138 -0.13 -10.89 10.33
N GLU A 139 -0.60 -12.12 10.45
CA GLU A 139 0.24 -13.30 10.22
C GLU A 139 0.56 -13.48 8.73
N ARG A 140 -0.45 -13.31 7.86
CA ARG A 140 -0.32 -13.44 6.42
C ARG A 140 -0.46 -12.07 5.74
N GLY A 141 0.60 -11.64 5.04
CA GLY A 141 0.58 -10.44 4.21
C GLY A 141 -0.17 -10.63 2.89
N LYS A 142 -0.36 -9.53 2.14
CA LYS A 142 -0.88 -9.54 0.78
C LYS A 142 -0.15 -10.61 -0.07
N PRO A 143 -0.84 -11.45 -0.82
CA PRO A 143 -2.25 -11.35 -1.28
C PRO A 143 -3.30 -11.95 -0.34
N ALA A 144 -2.96 -12.36 0.90
CA ALA A 144 -3.97 -12.80 1.85
C ALA A 144 -4.87 -11.61 2.28
N PRO A 145 -6.17 -11.87 2.59
CA PRO A 145 -7.14 -10.81 2.89
C PRO A 145 -7.02 -10.23 4.30
N ASP A 146 -6.15 -10.80 5.13
CA ASP A 146 -6.09 -10.60 6.58
C ASP A 146 -6.00 -9.12 6.97
N GLY A 147 -5.18 -8.34 6.25
CA GLY A 147 -5.00 -6.91 6.52
C GLY A 147 -6.27 -6.09 6.31
N TYR A 148 -6.94 -6.27 5.18
CA TYR A 148 -8.18 -5.56 4.87
C TYR A 148 -9.33 -5.97 5.77
N GLN A 149 -9.44 -7.26 6.07
CA GLN A 149 -10.41 -7.77 7.04
C GLN A 149 -10.16 -7.22 8.45
N LEU A 150 -8.90 -7.11 8.87
CA LEU A 150 -8.54 -6.53 10.17
C LEU A 150 -8.87 -5.04 10.22
N ALA A 151 -8.59 -4.29 9.16
CA ALA A 151 -8.90 -2.87 9.08
C ALA A 151 -10.41 -2.62 9.16
N ALA A 152 -11.23 -3.36 8.41
CA ALA A 152 -12.68 -3.29 8.46
C ALA A 152 -13.22 -3.59 9.86
N ARG A 153 -12.70 -4.63 10.53
CA ARG A 153 -13.05 -4.94 11.93
C ARG A 153 -12.70 -3.80 12.90
N ARG A 154 -11.52 -3.15 12.72
CA ARG A 154 -11.09 -2.02 13.56
C ARG A 154 -11.93 -0.75 13.32
N LEU A 155 -12.51 -0.62 12.13
CA LEU A 155 -13.47 0.43 11.79
C LEU A 155 -14.92 0.06 12.14
N GLU A 156 -15.16 -1.15 12.65
CA GLU A 156 -16.48 -1.67 13.04
C GLU A 156 -17.49 -1.70 11.86
N VAL A 157 -17.00 -2.06 10.65
CA VAL A 157 -17.81 -2.16 9.43
C VAL A 157 -17.61 -3.51 8.72
N PRO A 158 -18.61 -4.02 7.98
CA PRO A 158 -18.44 -5.18 7.12
C PRO A 158 -17.44 -4.88 5.99
N VAL A 159 -16.51 -5.80 5.72
CA VAL A 159 -15.47 -5.61 4.70
C VAL A 159 -16.05 -5.55 3.28
N GLU A 160 -17.16 -6.22 3.02
CA GLU A 160 -17.93 -6.19 1.76
C GLU A 160 -18.55 -4.82 1.47
N ASP A 161 -18.73 -3.99 2.49
CA ASP A 161 -19.21 -2.61 2.36
C ASP A 161 -18.05 -1.59 2.26
N CYS A 162 -16.80 -2.06 2.25
CA CYS A 162 -15.62 -1.22 2.08
C CYS A 162 -15.19 -1.09 0.63
N LEU A 163 -14.48 0.00 0.33
CA LEU A 163 -13.72 0.19 -0.89
C LEU A 163 -12.21 0.15 -0.58
N VAL A 164 -11.51 -0.78 -1.21
CA VAL A 164 -10.05 -0.87 -1.18
C VAL A 164 -9.47 -0.04 -2.31
N PHE A 165 -8.48 0.80 -2.00
CA PHE A 165 -7.67 1.53 -2.96
C PHE A 165 -6.30 0.84 -3.02
N GLU A 166 -5.87 0.48 -4.23
CA GLU A 166 -4.66 -0.32 -4.44
C GLU A 166 -4.00 -0.03 -5.79
N ASP A 167 -2.70 -0.31 -5.89
CA ASP A 167 -1.95 -0.19 -7.13
C ASP A 167 -1.32 -1.53 -7.56
N ALA A 168 -0.98 -2.41 -6.59
CA ALA A 168 -0.19 -3.61 -6.83
C ALA A 168 -1.05 -4.88 -6.99
N PRO A 169 -0.67 -5.84 -7.86
CA PRO A 169 -1.42 -7.09 -8.07
C PRO A 169 -1.69 -7.88 -6.78
N ALA A 170 -0.71 -7.92 -5.86
CA ALA A 170 -0.87 -8.64 -4.60
C ALA A 170 -1.94 -8.00 -3.69
N GLY A 171 -2.01 -6.68 -3.66
CA GLY A 171 -2.98 -5.96 -2.87
C GLY A 171 -4.38 -5.98 -3.50
N ILE A 172 -4.48 -5.87 -4.83
CA ILE A 172 -5.74 -6.07 -5.57
C ILE A 172 -6.33 -7.45 -5.24
N ALA A 173 -5.49 -8.50 -5.31
CA ALA A 173 -5.92 -9.85 -4.96
C ALA A 173 -6.35 -9.98 -3.49
N ALA A 174 -5.67 -9.29 -2.56
CA ALA A 174 -6.04 -9.25 -1.15
C ALA A 174 -7.40 -8.58 -0.92
N GLY A 175 -7.67 -7.46 -1.60
CA GLY A 175 -8.96 -6.76 -1.56
C GLY A 175 -10.09 -7.63 -2.10
N GLU A 176 -9.87 -8.30 -3.24
CA GLU A 176 -10.82 -9.28 -3.81
C GLU A 176 -11.08 -10.44 -2.86
N ALA A 177 -10.02 -11.04 -2.30
CA ALA A 177 -10.14 -12.16 -1.37
C ALA A 177 -10.82 -11.76 -0.05
N ALA A 178 -10.74 -10.49 0.36
CA ALA A 178 -11.47 -9.95 1.49
C ALA A 178 -12.97 -9.78 1.22
N GLY A 179 -13.38 -9.75 -0.04
CA GLY A 179 -14.75 -9.50 -0.46
C GLY A 179 -15.09 -8.01 -0.66
N ALA A 180 -14.10 -7.12 -0.56
CA ALA A 180 -14.29 -5.68 -0.76
C ALA A 180 -14.38 -5.31 -2.25
N ALA A 181 -14.96 -4.14 -2.54
CA ALA A 181 -14.76 -3.51 -3.84
C ALA A 181 -13.31 -3.00 -3.96
N VAL A 182 -12.79 -2.92 -5.18
CA VAL A 182 -11.43 -2.43 -5.43
C VAL A 182 -11.46 -1.30 -6.45
N LEU A 183 -10.72 -0.23 -6.17
CA LEU A 183 -10.38 0.85 -7.09
C LEU A 183 -8.86 0.86 -7.28
N VAL A 184 -8.42 0.79 -8.52
CA VAL A 184 -6.98 0.76 -8.82
C VAL A 184 -6.46 2.18 -9.05
N ILE A 185 -5.34 2.49 -8.41
CA ILE A 185 -4.59 3.74 -8.59
C ILE A 185 -3.42 3.45 -9.54
N GLY A 186 -3.40 4.12 -10.68
CA GLY A 186 -2.41 3.88 -11.73
C GLY A 186 -1.24 4.88 -11.75
N ALA A 187 -1.18 5.80 -10.79
CA ALA A 187 -0.26 6.95 -10.78
C ALA A 187 1.23 6.58 -10.94
N THR A 188 1.65 5.48 -10.33
CA THR A 188 3.06 5.06 -10.23
C THR A 188 3.48 4.05 -11.29
N HIS A 189 2.55 3.56 -12.09
CA HIS A 189 2.82 2.55 -13.10
C HIS A 189 3.29 3.15 -14.43
N SER A 190 4.45 2.71 -14.91
CA SER A 190 4.99 3.08 -16.22
C SER A 190 4.32 2.36 -17.40
N HIS A 191 3.57 1.29 -17.12
CA HIS A 191 2.85 0.49 -18.11
C HIS A 191 1.37 0.36 -17.71
N PRO A 192 0.46 0.21 -18.69
CA PRO A 192 -0.96 0.03 -18.41
C PRO A 192 -1.21 -1.21 -17.52
N ILE A 193 -1.95 -1.00 -16.43
CA ILE A 193 -2.41 -2.11 -15.58
C ILE A 193 -3.59 -2.78 -16.27
N VAL A 194 -3.47 -4.10 -16.51
CA VAL A 194 -4.59 -4.90 -16.97
C VAL A 194 -5.43 -5.31 -15.78
N THR A 195 -6.59 -4.71 -15.60
CA THR A 195 -7.50 -4.97 -14.49
C THR A 195 -8.94 -4.94 -14.93
N ARG A 196 -9.81 -5.68 -14.22
CA ARG A 196 -11.27 -5.62 -14.37
C ARG A 196 -11.92 -4.56 -13.47
N HIS A 197 -11.14 -3.98 -12.56
CA HIS A 197 -11.60 -2.97 -11.63
C HIS A 197 -11.56 -1.58 -12.25
N PRO A 198 -12.38 -0.64 -11.77
CA PRO A 198 -12.21 0.77 -12.09
C PRO A 198 -10.77 1.21 -11.79
N LEU A 199 -10.21 2.05 -12.66
CA LEU A 199 -8.86 2.58 -12.55
C LEU A 199 -8.90 4.09 -12.70
N VAL A 200 -8.19 4.78 -11.82
CA VAL A 200 -7.91 6.22 -11.89
C VAL A 200 -6.42 6.48 -11.75
N GLN A 201 -5.95 7.60 -12.29
CA GLN A 201 -4.52 7.94 -12.23
C GLN A 201 -4.16 8.72 -10.96
N ALA A 202 -5.14 9.38 -10.34
CA ALA A 202 -4.91 10.24 -9.19
C ALA A 202 -6.23 10.47 -8.43
N TYR A 203 -6.17 11.20 -7.33
CA TYR A 203 -7.34 11.56 -6.52
C TYR A 203 -8.00 12.87 -6.96
N ASP A 204 -7.36 13.63 -7.88
CA ASP A 204 -7.91 14.89 -8.36
C ASP A 204 -9.27 14.69 -9.06
N GLY A 205 -10.30 15.32 -8.51
CA GLY A 205 -11.67 15.21 -9.01
C GLY A 205 -12.33 13.85 -8.79
N LEU A 206 -11.76 12.99 -7.93
CA LEU A 206 -12.37 11.71 -7.56
C LEU A 206 -13.54 11.93 -6.62
N GLU A 207 -14.73 11.47 -7.01
CA GLU A 207 -15.96 11.50 -6.20
C GLU A 207 -16.44 10.08 -5.92
N ILE A 208 -16.43 9.70 -4.64
CA ILE A 208 -16.93 8.42 -4.14
C ILE A 208 -17.76 8.69 -2.88
N ALA A 209 -18.96 8.14 -2.83
CA ALA A 209 -19.86 8.38 -1.72
C ALA A 209 -19.58 7.44 -0.53
N LEU A 210 -19.45 8.01 0.67
CA LEU A 210 -19.51 7.30 1.95
C LEU A 210 -20.96 7.23 2.45
N ASP A 211 -21.29 6.19 3.20
CA ASP A 211 -22.51 6.09 3.97
C ASP A 211 -22.58 7.23 5.01
N ARG A 212 -23.81 7.64 5.36
CA ARG A 212 -24.05 8.71 6.35
C ARG A 212 -23.86 8.20 7.76
#